data_69b8563157098d9e3e99b4759eb415fb
#
_entry.id   69b8563157098d9e3e99b4759eb415fb
#
_cell.length_a   1.000
_cell.length_b   1.000
_cell.length_c   1.000
_cell.angle_alpha   90.00
_cell.angle_beta   90.00
_cell.angle_gamma   90.00
#
_symmetry.space_group_name_H-M   'P 1'
#
loop_
_entity.id
_entity.type
_entity.pdbx_description
1 polymer ?
#
loop_
_entity_poly.entity_id
_entity_poly.type
_entity_poly.pdbx_seq_one_letter_code
_entity_poly.pdbx_strand_id
1 'polypeptide(L)'
;MWIATEINLHHDDTIKEAFNRTLASKRRKFFWDLNPDNPNAPIYVDYIDKYRKKDADGTLLGGVNYEHFTIFDNINISEASRQATISQYDVGSLWYRRDIEGERCIAEGLVYALFDEKRHIVDDILPPSPRHRYFVSIDYGTVNPFAAGLWDVDEANKTATMLRELYYSGSSNNRKSDEEYYKMLDEFIGEYDVEWIVIDPSASSMIEAITRHGKYICVGGQNDVRNGIQCVTRFLRAGNLRFSRNCENTFREFRSYCWDKEASEKNGKDEVIKRNDHAMDMIRYFCYTTLRTIFWWVTGE
;
A
#
# COMPACT_ATOMS: atom_id res chain seq x y z
N MET A 1 4.76 -31.51 -14.58
CA MET A 1 4.01 -30.25 -14.81
C MET A 1 4.03 -29.47 -13.53
N TRP A 2 4.30 -28.18 -13.59
CA TRP A 2 4.21 -27.26 -12.47
C TRP A 2 3.30 -26.08 -12.87
N ILE A 3 2.35 -25.75 -12.04
CA ILE A 3 1.42 -24.63 -12.21
C ILE A 3 1.64 -23.69 -11.04
N ALA A 4 1.86 -22.42 -11.29
CA ALA A 4 2.02 -21.40 -10.28
C ALA A 4 1.20 -20.17 -10.66
N THR A 5 0.38 -19.71 -9.73
CA THR A 5 -0.35 -18.45 -9.83
C THR A 5 0.45 -17.32 -9.19
N GLU A 6 0.28 -16.09 -9.68
CA GLU A 6 0.97 -14.90 -9.17
C GLU A 6 2.49 -15.13 -9.05
N ILE A 7 3.12 -15.69 -10.10
CA ILE A 7 4.54 -16.13 -10.06
C ILE A 7 5.49 -14.98 -9.71
N ASN A 8 5.15 -13.74 -10.01
CA ASN A 8 5.90 -12.54 -9.65
C ASN A 8 5.98 -12.28 -8.14
N LEU A 9 5.12 -12.89 -7.34
CA LEU A 9 5.13 -12.80 -5.88
C LEU A 9 5.96 -13.92 -5.20
N HIS A 10 6.38 -14.93 -5.97
CA HIS A 10 7.19 -16.01 -5.46
C HIS A 10 8.65 -15.59 -5.32
N HIS A 11 9.30 -16.10 -4.26
CA HIS A 11 10.73 -15.90 -4.09
C HIS A 11 11.50 -16.61 -5.22
N ASP A 12 12.55 -15.96 -5.73
CA ASP A 12 13.36 -16.49 -6.85
C ASP A 12 13.91 -17.89 -6.60
N ASP A 13 14.30 -18.19 -5.35
CA ASP A 13 14.77 -19.53 -4.99
C ASP A 13 13.68 -20.61 -5.13
N THR A 14 12.40 -20.24 -4.92
CA THR A 14 11.27 -21.15 -5.15
C THR A 14 11.15 -21.51 -6.63
N ILE A 15 11.33 -20.52 -7.50
CA ILE A 15 11.28 -20.69 -8.95
C ILE A 15 12.44 -21.59 -9.39
N LYS A 16 13.67 -21.30 -8.92
CA LYS A 16 14.88 -22.10 -9.22
C LYS A 16 14.74 -23.52 -8.72
N GLU A 17 14.23 -23.71 -7.52
CA GLU A 17 14.04 -25.05 -6.95
C GLU A 17 13.00 -25.86 -7.73
N ALA A 18 11.91 -25.26 -8.20
CA ALA A 18 10.93 -25.93 -9.05
C ALA A 18 11.55 -26.41 -10.37
N PHE A 19 12.43 -25.60 -10.98
CA PHE A 19 13.20 -26.03 -12.16
C PHE A 19 14.12 -27.21 -11.83
N ASN A 20 14.86 -27.16 -10.73
CA ASN A 20 15.79 -28.20 -10.32
C ASN A 20 15.07 -29.53 -10.05
N ARG A 21 13.98 -29.51 -9.33
CA ARG A 21 13.19 -30.73 -9.00
C ARG A 21 12.58 -31.40 -10.22
N THR A 22 12.40 -30.67 -11.30
CA THR A 22 11.83 -31.19 -12.55
C THR A 22 12.86 -31.64 -13.56
N LEU A 23 14.17 -31.53 -13.27
CA LEU A 23 15.25 -31.88 -14.21
C LEU A 23 15.16 -33.30 -14.73
N ALA A 24 14.79 -34.29 -13.91
CA ALA A 24 14.67 -35.69 -14.30
C ALA A 24 13.41 -36.01 -15.12
N SER A 25 12.51 -35.04 -15.31
CA SER A 25 11.27 -35.26 -16.06
C SER A 25 11.50 -35.26 -17.57
N LYS A 26 11.02 -36.31 -18.27
CA LYS A 26 11.10 -36.42 -19.73
C LYS A 26 10.38 -35.30 -20.51
N ARG A 27 9.32 -34.77 -19.94
CA ARG A 27 8.53 -33.66 -20.50
C ARG A 27 8.22 -32.67 -19.42
N ARG A 28 8.94 -31.57 -19.39
CA ARG A 28 8.69 -30.48 -18.44
C ARG A 28 7.69 -29.49 -19.05
N LYS A 29 6.66 -29.13 -18.30
CA LYS A 29 5.72 -28.06 -18.64
C LYS A 29 5.50 -27.21 -17.40
N PHE A 30 5.60 -25.90 -17.59
CA PHE A 30 5.35 -24.88 -16.57
C PHE A 30 4.24 -23.99 -17.09
N PHE A 31 3.25 -23.71 -16.25
CA PHE A 31 2.17 -22.77 -16.53
C PHE A 31 2.17 -21.76 -15.41
N TRP A 32 2.32 -20.52 -15.76
CA TRP A 32 2.38 -19.42 -14.84
C TRP A 32 1.34 -18.37 -15.23
N ASP A 33 0.70 -17.76 -14.25
CA ASP A 33 0.03 -16.49 -14.40
C ASP A 33 0.66 -15.44 -13.50
N LEU A 34 0.48 -14.18 -13.85
CA LEU A 34 0.92 -13.01 -13.07
C LEU A 34 0.15 -11.79 -13.50
N ASN A 35 -0.08 -10.90 -12.55
CA ASN A 35 -0.55 -9.55 -12.86
C ASN A 35 0.61 -8.72 -13.42
N PRO A 36 0.35 -7.82 -14.39
CA PRO A 36 1.37 -6.95 -14.95
C PRO A 36 2.05 -6.11 -13.87
N ASP A 37 3.37 -5.96 -14.01
CA ASP A 37 4.23 -5.28 -13.06
C ASP A 37 5.24 -4.37 -13.78
N ASN A 38 6.24 -3.90 -13.03
CA ASN A 38 7.40 -3.20 -13.57
C ASN A 38 8.05 -4.05 -14.68
N PRO A 39 8.27 -3.52 -15.89
CA PRO A 39 8.86 -4.27 -17.00
C PRO A 39 10.27 -4.79 -16.70
N ASN A 40 10.99 -4.18 -15.75
CA ASN A 40 12.33 -4.59 -15.33
C ASN A 40 12.31 -5.59 -14.17
N ALA A 41 11.13 -6.08 -13.75
CA ALA A 41 11.03 -7.08 -12.70
C ALA A 41 11.78 -8.38 -13.08
N PRO A 42 12.48 -9.03 -12.13
CA PRO A 42 13.28 -10.23 -12.40
C PRO A 42 12.53 -11.33 -13.13
N ILE A 43 11.24 -11.52 -12.84
CA ILE A 43 10.41 -12.52 -13.52
C ILE A 43 10.33 -12.30 -15.04
N TYR A 44 10.32 -11.02 -15.48
CA TYR A 44 10.34 -10.70 -16.90
C TYR A 44 11.74 -10.82 -17.48
N VAL A 45 12.72 -10.17 -16.88
CA VAL A 45 14.08 -10.04 -17.42
C VAL A 45 14.80 -11.39 -17.44
N ASP A 46 14.74 -12.13 -16.33
CA ASP A 46 15.54 -13.36 -16.15
C ASP A 46 14.83 -14.61 -16.66
N TYR A 47 13.51 -14.61 -16.76
CA TYR A 47 12.74 -15.80 -17.17
C TYR A 47 11.94 -15.56 -18.45
N ILE A 48 10.96 -14.65 -18.46
CA ILE A 48 10.01 -14.55 -19.57
C ILE A 48 10.69 -13.99 -20.83
N ASP A 49 11.22 -12.78 -20.76
CA ASP A 49 11.74 -12.09 -21.95
C ASP A 49 13.06 -12.69 -22.43
N LYS A 50 13.87 -13.21 -21.50
CA LYS A 50 15.11 -13.92 -21.84
C LYS A 50 14.86 -15.15 -22.72
N TYR A 51 13.84 -15.94 -22.42
CA TYR A 51 13.54 -17.21 -23.09
C TYR A 51 12.42 -17.11 -24.13
N ARG A 52 11.79 -15.94 -24.27
CA ARG A 52 10.80 -15.63 -25.32
C ARG A 52 11.44 -15.19 -26.64
N LYS A 53 12.75 -14.98 -26.67
CA LYS A 53 13.47 -14.53 -27.87
C LYS A 53 13.24 -15.49 -29.02
N LYS A 54 12.96 -14.92 -30.21
CA LYS A 54 12.80 -15.66 -31.45
C LYS A 54 14.04 -15.48 -32.31
N ASP A 55 14.39 -16.50 -33.10
CA ASP A 55 15.38 -16.38 -34.17
C ASP A 55 14.81 -15.62 -35.38
N ALA A 56 15.60 -15.54 -36.46
CA ALA A 56 15.23 -14.87 -37.70
C ALA A 56 14.00 -15.52 -38.39
N ASP A 57 13.76 -16.82 -38.15
CA ASP A 57 12.63 -17.57 -38.72
C ASP A 57 11.38 -17.54 -37.81
N GLY A 58 11.45 -16.84 -36.70
CA GLY A 58 10.37 -16.71 -35.73
C GLY A 58 10.23 -17.89 -34.76
N THR A 59 11.19 -18.81 -34.72
CA THR A 59 11.24 -19.94 -33.79
C THR A 59 11.64 -19.45 -32.39
N LEU A 60 10.95 -19.92 -31.36
CA LEU A 60 11.27 -19.59 -29.99
C LEU A 60 12.60 -20.25 -29.55
N LEU A 61 13.59 -19.43 -29.19
CA LEU A 61 14.91 -19.91 -28.75
C LEU A 61 14.91 -20.58 -27.39
N GLY A 62 13.97 -20.18 -26.50
CA GLY A 62 13.93 -20.67 -25.12
C GLY A 62 12.70 -21.49 -24.74
N GLY A 63 11.71 -21.61 -25.62
CA GLY A 63 10.52 -22.41 -25.37
C GLY A 63 9.51 -21.77 -24.41
N VAL A 64 9.58 -20.47 -24.17
CA VAL A 64 8.58 -19.71 -23.42
C VAL A 64 7.56 -19.10 -24.37
N ASN A 65 6.29 -19.48 -24.20
CA ASN A 65 5.15 -18.78 -24.78
C ASN A 65 4.59 -17.81 -23.74
N TYR A 66 4.27 -16.59 -24.15
CA TYR A 66 3.71 -15.55 -23.31
C TYR A 66 2.49 -14.97 -24.00
N GLU A 67 1.36 -15.13 -23.35
CA GLU A 67 0.08 -14.57 -23.79
C GLU A 67 -0.32 -13.44 -22.85
N HIS A 68 -0.93 -12.42 -23.40
CA HIS A 68 -1.41 -11.25 -22.69
C HIS A 68 -2.93 -11.22 -22.73
N PHE A 69 -3.54 -11.02 -21.57
CA PHE A 69 -4.97 -10.91 -21.39
C PHE A 69 -5.33 -9.63 -20.65
N THR A 70 -6.45 -9.07 -20.99
CA THR A 70 -7.08 -7.93 -20.32
C THR A 70 -8.38 -8.37 -19.66
N ILE A 71 -9.01 -7.50 -18.86
CA ILE A 71 -10.34 -7.77 -18.31
C ILE A 71 -11.38 -8.00 -19.42
N PHE A 72 -11.15 -7.45 -20.63
CA PHE A 72 -12.08 -7.58 -21.77
C PHE A 72 -12.03 -8.96 -22.42
N ASP A 73 -10.95 -9.71 -22.24
CA ASP A 73 -10.79 -11.06 -22.76
C ASP A 73 -11.50 -12.12 -21.88
N ASN A 74 -11.91 -11.74 -20.67
CA ASN A 74 -12.60 -12.66 -19.77
C ASN A 74 -14.10 -12.76 -20.12
N ILE A 75 -14.44 -13.81 -20.87
CA ILE A 75 -15.81 -14.08 -21.32
C ILE A 75 -16.77 -14.55 -20.21
N ASN A 76 -16.23 -14.90 -19.03
CA ASN A 76 -17.03 -15.44 -17.93
C ASN A 76 -17.59 -14.37 -17.00
N ILE A 77 -17.15 -13.12 -17.11
CA ILE A 77 -17.68 -12.01 -16.31
C ILE A 77 -18.74 -11.25 -17.10
N SER A 78 -19.83 -10.86 -16.40
CA SER A 78 -20.86 -10.02 -16.99
C SER A 78 -20.36 -8.62 -17.30
N GLU A 79 -20.98 -7.94 -18.27
CA GLU A 79 -20.67 -6.54 -18.56
C GLU A 79 -20.85 -5.64 -17.32
N ALA A 80 -21.89 -5.88 -16.53
CA ALA A 80 -22.12 -5.13 -15.28
C ALA A 80 -20.98 -5.33 -14.27
N SER A 81 -20.49 -6.56 -14.09
CA SER A 81 -19.36 -6.85 -13.22
C SER A 81 -18.06 -6.24 -13.75
N ARG A 82 -17.86 -6.26 -15.07
CA ARG A 82 -16.71 -5.63 -15.72
C ARG A 82 -16.70 -4.12 -15.49
N GLN A 83 -17.83 -3.45 -15.72
CA GLN A 83 -17.95 -2.01 -15.50
C GLN A 83 -17.80 -1.64 -14.02
N ALA A 84 -18.35 -2.44 -13.11
CA ALA A 84 -18.15 -2.25 -11.67
C ALA A 84 -16.66 -2.35 -11.27
N THR A 85 -15.91 -3.29 -11.86
CA THR A 85 -14.47 -3.42 -11.64
C THR A 85 -13.71 -2.21 -12.22
N ILE A 86 -13.97 -1.85 -13.48
CA ILE A 86 -13.30 -0.73 -14.15
C ILE A 86 -13.55 0.59 -13.41
N SER A 87 -14.76 0.80 -12.88
CA SER A 87 -15.10 2.02 -12.12
C SER A 87 -14.30 2.20 -10.83
N GLN A 88 -13.62 1.15 -10.36
CA GLN A 88 -12.74 1.22 -9.19
C GLN A 88 -11.36 1.82 -9.51
N TYR A 89 -11.07 2.11 -10.78
CA TYR A 89 -9.77 2.62 -11.23
C TYR A 89 -9.91 3.97 -11.92
N ASP A 90 -8.90 4.85 -11.76
CA ASP A 90 -8.80 6.06 -12.55
C ASP A 90 -8.15 5.73 -13.89
N VAL A 91 -8.82 6.09 -14.96
CA VAL A 91 -8.32 5.87 -16.33
C VAL A 91 -6.93 6.50 -16.50
N GLY A 92 -6.00 5.73 -17.01
CA GLY A 92 -4.61 6.13 -17.20
C GLY A 92 -3.73 6.11 -15.95
N SER A 93 -4.27 5.78 -14.77
CA SER A 93 -3.45 5.56 -13.58
C SER A 93 -2.56 4.32 -13.74
N LEU A 94 -1.50 4.22 -12.91
CA LEU A 94 -0.63 3.05 -12.86
C LEU A 94 -1.42 1.75 -12.71
N TRP A 95 -2.39 1.75 -11.79
CA TRP A 95 -3.20 0.58 -11.49
C TRP A 95 -4.19 0.26 -12.62
N TYR A 96 -4.80 1.27 -13.26
CA TYR A 96 -5.66 1.08 -14.42
C TYR A 96 -4.89 0.42 -15.57
N ARG A 97 -3.69 0.94 -15.89
CA ARG A 97 -2.84 0.40 -16.94
C ARG A 97 -2.44 -1.05 -16.67
N ARG A 98 -2.09 -1.39 -15.43
CA ARG A 98 -1.70 -2.76 -15.05
C ARG A 98 -2.89 -3.70 -14.98
N ASP A 99 -3.90 -3.35 -14.18
CA ASP A 99 -4.96 -4.29 -13.79
C ASP A 99 -6.10 -4.36 -14.82
N ILE A 100 -6.33 -3.30 -15.60
CA ILE A 100 -7.39 -3.25 -16.62
C ILE A 100 -6.84 -3.46 -18.03
N GLU A 101 -5.78 -2.71 -18.41
CA GLU A 101 -5.17 -2.78 -19.74
C GLU A 101 -4.09 -3.86 -19.85
N GLY A 102 -3.68 -4.46 -18.73
CA GLY A 102 -2.69 -5.51 -18.70
C GLY A 102 -1.27 -5.06 -19.06
N GLU A 103 -0.96 -3.78 -18.93
CA GLU A 103 0.31 -3.23 -19.35
C GLU A 103 1.41 -3.42 -18.30
N ARG A 104 2.60 -3.79 -18.76
CA ARG A 104 3.82 -3.68 -17.96
C ARG A 104 4.28 -2.22 -17.98
N CYS A 105 4.20 -1.52 -16.86
CA CYS A 105 4.59 -0.10 -16.81
C CYS A 105 5.31 0.24 -15.50
N ILE A 106 6.17 1.28 -15.58
CA ILE A 106 6.94 1.80 -14.45
C ILE A 106 6.10 2.82 -13.71
N ALA A 107 6.14 2.77 -12.38
CA ALA A 107 5.49 3.77 -11.55
C ALA A 107 6.24 5.11 -11.62
N GLU A 108 5.52 6.21 -11.86
CA GLU A 108 6.09 7.56 -11.93
C GLU A 108 5.09 8.63 -11.50
N GLY A 109 5.59 9.81 -11.10
CA GLY A 109 4.78 10.93 -10.65
C GLY A 109 4.33 10.81 -9.20
N LEU A 110 3.28 11.54 -8.83
CA LEU A 110 2.70 11.50 -7.49
C LEU A 110 2.06 10.15 -7.19
N VAL A 111 2.34 9.60 -6.00
CA VAL A 111 1.76 8.35 -5.53
C VAL A 111 0.24 8.47 -5.38
N TYR A 112 -0.22 9.55 -4.75
CA TYR A 112 -1.64 9.82 -4.52
C TYR A 112 -2.15 11.00 -5.35
N ALA A 113 -1.96 10.94 -6.67
CA ALA A 113 -2.37 12.01 -7.60
C ALA A 113 -3.89 12.31 -7.55
N LEU A 114 -4.69 11.36 -7.07
CA LEU A 114 -6.14 11.52 -6.91
C LEU A 114 -6.56 12.27 -5.63
N PHE A 115 -5.61 12.63 -4.74
CA PHE A 115 -5.93 13.43 -3.57
C PHE A 115 -6.42 14.82 -4.01
N ASP A 116 -7.65 15.15 -3.63
CA ASP A 116 -8.32 16.42 -3.93
C ASP A 116 -8.75 17.09 -2.62
N GLU A 117 -8.24 18.28 -2.37
CA GLU A 117 -8.53 19.04 -1.14
C GLU A 117 -10.02 19.32 -0.96
N LYS A 118 -10.76 19.58 -2.04
CA LYS A 118 -12.20 19.86 -1.97
C LYS A 118 -13.02 18.64 -1.57
N ARG A 119 -12.53 17.46 -1.89
CA ARG A 119 -13.22 16.20 -1.65
C ARG A 119 -12.80 15.55 -0.33
N HIS A 120 -11.53 15.67 0.02
CA HIS A 120 -10.95 14.88 1.10
C HIS A 120 -10.68 15.70 2.37
N ILE A 121 -10.74 17.04 2.31
CA ILE A 121 -10.59 17.89 3.50
C ILE A 121 -11.97 18.26 4.06
N VAL A 122 -12.11 18.12 5.36
CA VAL A 122 -13.29 18.53 6.12
C VAL A 122 -12.92 19.60 7.15
N ASP A 123 -13.81 20.56 7.33
CA ASP A 123 -13.62 21.67 8.27
C ASP A 123 -14.16 21.34 9.67
N ASP A 124 -15.24 20.56 9.73
CA ASP A 124 -15.92 20.24 10.97
C ASP A 124 -15.30 19.01 11.66
N ILE A 125 -14.73 19.21 12.84
CA ILE A 125 -14.36 18.13 13.75
C ILE A 125 -15.49 18.00 14.77
N LEU A 126 -16.19 16.89 14.70
CA LEU A 126 -17.22 16.58 15.68
C LEU A 126 -16.60 16.15 17.01
N PRO A 127 -17.24 16.45 18.15
CA PRO A 127 -16.79 15.94 19.44
C PRO A 127 -16.88 14.41 19.48
N PRO A 128 -16.18 13.75 20.43
CA PRO A 128 -16.25 12.30 20.58
C PRO A 128 -17.69 11.79 20.66
N SER A 129 -17.99 10.73 19.92
CA SER A 129 -19.31 10.12 19.84
C SER A 129 -19.23 8.63 20.22
N PRO A 130 -20.12 8.14 21.10
CA PRO A 130 -20.15 6.72 21.46
C PRO A 130 -20.61 5.80 20.30
N ARG A 131 -21.00 6.38 19.17
CA ARG A 131 -21.39 5.64 17.95
C ARG A 131 -20.25 5.46 16.98
N HIS A 132 -19.11 6.12 17.23
CA HIS A 132 -17.93 6.08 16.38
C HIS A 132 -16.83 5.27 17.06
N ARG A 133 -15.91 4.79 16.26
CA ARG A 133 -14.73 4.06 16.72
C ARG A 133 -13.49 4.90 16.48
N TYR A 134 -12.61 4.91 17.48
CA TYR A 134 -11.39 5.74 17.41
C TYR A 134 -10.14 4.87 17.37
N PHE A 135 -9.19 5.30 16.56
CA PHE A 135 -7.93 4.62 16.37
C PHE A 135 -6.79 5.64 16.29
N VAL A 136 -5.59 5.17 16.55
CA VAL A 136 -4.38 5.93 16.27
C VAL A 136 -3.49 5.12 15.36
N SER A 137 -2.81 5.77 14.42
CA SER A 137 -1.70 5.16 13.68
C SER A 137 -0.45 5.98 13.83
N ILE A 138 0.70 5.30 13.90
CA ILE A 138 1.99 5.92 14.18
C ILE A 138 3.03 5.44 13.18
N ASP A 139 3.75 6.40 12.58
CA ASP A 139 5.06 6.17 12.01
C ASP A 139 6.11 6.71 12.98
N TYR A 140 6.91 5.80 13.56
CA TYR A 140 7.85 6.12 14.63
C TYR A 140 9.27 6.21 14.12
N GLY A 141 9.86 7.39 14.21
CA GLY A 141 11.28 7.62 13.95
C GLY A 141 11.99 8.28 15.11
N THR A 142 13.14 7.73 15.53
CA THR A 142 13.96 8.34 16.58
C THR A 142 14.86 9.48 16.07
N VAL A 143 15.18 9.48 14.80
CA VAL A 143 15.98 10.49 14.07
C VAL A 143 15.12 11.21 13.04
N ASN A 144 14.13 10.50 12.52
CA ASN A 144 13.12 10.96 11.59
C ASN A 144 11.92 11.54 12.35
N PRO A 145 11.04 12.30 11.69
CA PRO A 145 9.82 12.75 12.31
C PRO A 145 9.01 11.61 12.94
N PHE A 146 8.43 11.91 14.12
CA PHE A 146 7.36 11.12 14.70
C PHE A 146 6.05 11.63 14.12
N ALA A 147 5.33 10.78 13.42
CA ALA A 147 4.02 11.12 12.86
C ALA A 147 2.93 10.22 13.46
N ALA A 148 1.87 10.83 13.99
CA ALA A 148 0.69 10.10 14.45
C ALA A 148 -0.60 10.78 13.99
N GLY A 149 -1.60 9.96 13.63
CA GLY A 149 -2.94 10.39 13.25
C GLY A 149 -3.98 9.82 14.18
N LEU A 150 -4.88 10.66 14.68
CA LEU A 150 -6.08 10.25 15.41
C LEU A 150 -7.25 10.13 14.43
N TRP A 151 -7.86 8.96 14.37
CA TRP A 151 -8.88 8.58 13.40
C TRP A 151 -10.23 8.38 14.07
N ASP A 152 -11.25 8.93 13.44
CA ASP A 152 -12.67 8.70 13.70
C ASP A 152 -13.24 7.82 12.58
N VAL A 153 -13.80 6.68 12.91
CA VAL A 153 -14.46 5.76 11.97
C VAL A 153 -15.95 5.74 12.27
N ASP A 154 -16.72 6.32 11.35
CA ASP A 154 -18.18 6.28 11.33
C ASP A 154 -18.63 5.16 10.36
N GLU A 155 -18.97 4.00 10.91
CA GLU A 155 -19.41 2.85 10.12
C GLU A 155 -20.78 3.09 9.45
N ALA A 156 -21.64 3.90 10.06
CA ALA A 156 -22.97 4.19 9.51
C ALA A 156 -22.88 5.03 8.23
N ASN A 157 -22.01 6.04 8.23
CA ASN A 157 -21.74 6.88 7.06
C ASN A 157 -20.60 6.35 6.18
N LYS A 158 -19.97 5.26 6.59
CA LYS A 158 -18.86 4.61 5.86
C LYS A 158 -17.69 5.58 5.63
N THR A 159 -17.32 6.36 6.64
CA THR A 159 -16.24 7.33 6.57
C THR A 159 -15.20 7.11 7.66
N ALA A 160 -13.95 7.36 7.33
CA ALA A 160 -12.85 7.45 8.27
C ALA A 160 -12.21 8.83 8.12
N THR A 161 -12.17 9.58 9.20
CA THR A 161 -11.66 10.96 9.22
C THR A 161 -10.46 11.06 10.15
N MET A 162 -9.32 11.49 9.64
CA MET A 162 -8.22 11.90 10.50
C MET A 162 -8.56 13.24 11.15
N LEU A 163 -8.87 13.21 12.43
CA LEU A 163 -9.31 14.38 13.20
C LEU A 163 -8.18 15.37 13.45
N ARG A 164 -6.99 14.87 13.70
CA ARG A 164 -5.78 15.65 13.96
C ARG A 164 -4.53 14.84 13.72
N GLU A 165 -3.44 15.53 13.47
CA GLU A 165 -2.10 14.94 13.36
C GLU A 165 -1.19 15.41 14.49
N LEU A 166 -0.31 14.55 14.94
CA LEU A 166 0.85 14.89 15.75
C LEU A 166 2.08 14.65 14.87
N TYR A 167 2.78 15.73 14.53
CA TYR A 167 3.95 15.66 13.66
C TYR A 167 5.12 16.37 14.33
N TYR A 168 6.07 15.59 14.83
CA TYR A 168 7.25 16.11 15.54
C TYR A 168 8.51 15.80 14.73
N SER A 169 9.10 16.81 14.10
CA SER A 169 10.40 16.70 13.43
C SER A 169 11.51 16.96 14.44
N GLY A 170 12.05 15.89 15.04
CA GLY A 170 13.22 16.00 15.90
C GLY A 170 14.43 16.45 15.11
N SER A 171 15.20 17.42 15.66
CA SER A 171 16.57 17.67 15.21
C SER A 171 17.54 16.85 16.06
N SER A 172 18.77 16.65 15.57
CA SER A 172 19.80 15.91 16.31
C SER A 172 20.02 16.43 17.75
N ASN A 173 19.67 17.68 18.02
CA ASN A 173 19.81 18.32 19.32
C ASN A 173 18.49 18.29 20.15
N ASN A 174 17.42 17.74 19.65
CA ASN A 174 16.11 17.78 20.31
C ASN A 174 15.41 16.42 20.21
N ARG A 175 16.17 15.34 20.47
CA ARG A 175 15.63 13.98 20.52
C ARG A 175 14.84 13.80 21.79
N LYS A 176 13.67 13.19 21.66
CA LYS A 176 12.84 12.78 22.78
C LYS A 176 13.08 11.31 23.12
N SER A 177 12.94 10.98 24.39
CA SER A 177 12.85 9.59 24.86
C SER A 177 11.48 9.01 24.50
N ASP A 178 11.37 7.67 24.48
CA ASP A 178 10.08 6.98 24.25
C ASP A 178 9.05 7.40 25.28
N GLU A 179 9.46 7.68 26.51
CA GLU A 179 8.58 8.15 27.57
C GLU A 179 8.03 9.57 27.31
N GLU A 180 8.84 10.46 26.73
CA GLU A 180 8.39 11.79 26.32
C GLU A 180 7.44 11.70 25.10
N TYR A 181 7.72 10.80 24.16
CA TYR A 181 6.81 10.53 23.05
C TYR A 181 5.49 9.93 23.54
N TYR A 182 5.52 9.02 24.51
CA TYR A 182 4.32 8.48 25.12
C TYR A 182 3.45 9.57 25.74
N LYS A 183 4.03 10.51 26.51
CA LYS A 183 3.30 11.63 27.09
C LYS A 183 2.67 12.52 26.03
N MET A 184 3.40 12.84 24.97
CA MET A 184 2.86 13.61 23.85
C MET A 184 1.70 12.87 23.17
N LEU A 185 1.82 11.56 23.02
CA LEU A 185 0.79 10.71 22.44
C LEU A 185 -0.46 10.66 23.32
N ASP A 186 -0.30 10.53 24.63
CA ASP A 186 -1.41 10.50 25.59
C ASP A 186 -2.17 11.83 25.62
N GLU A 187 -1.45 12.95 25.62
CA GLU A 187 -2.02 14.29 25.49
C GLU A 187 -2.73 14.51 24.15
N PHE A 188 -2.14 13.99 23.08
CA PHE A 188 -2.69 14.05 21.73
C PHE A 188 -4.00 13.26 21.60
N ILE A 189 -4.08 12.08 22.19
CA ILE A 189 -5.31 11.27 22.22
C ILE A 189 -6.38 11.96 23.08
N GLY A 190 -6.01 12.46 24.25
CA GLY A 190 -6.91 13.20 25.14
C GLY A 190 -8.07 12.34 25.63
N GLU A 191 -9.31 12.80 25.37
CA GLU A 191 -10.55 12.18 25.85
C GLU A 191 -11.12 11.07 24.94
N TYR A 192 -10.46 10.79 23.79
CA TYR A 192 -10.96 9.78 22.88
C TYR A 192 -10.69 8.36 23.39
N ASP A 193 -11.72 7.52 23.37
CA ASP A 193 -11.60 6.10 23.71
C ASP A 193 -11.07 5.33 22.50
N VAL A 194 -9.74 5.21 22.43
CA VAL A 194 -9.03 4.60 21.30
C VAL A 194 -9.01 3.08 21.46
N GLU A 195 -9.54 2.35 20.48
CA GLU A 195 -9.58 0.88 20.50
C GLU A 195 -8.19 0.27 20.42
N TRP A 196 -7.35 0.76 19.49
CA TRP A 196 -5.94 0.38 19.41
C TRP A 196 -5.09 1.41 18.65
N ILE A 197 -3.81 1.28 18.84
CA ILE A 197 -2.78 2.04 18.15
C ILE A 197 -2.10 1.12 17.15
N VAL A 198 -2.12 1.48 15.85
CA VAL A 198 -1.36 0.80 14.80
C VAL A 198 0.02 1.43 14.69
N ILE A 199 1.06 0.64 14.80
CA ILE A 199 2.45 1.11 14.77
C ILE A 199 3.34 0.12 14.00
N ASP A 200 4.38 0.61 13.34
CA ASP A 200 5.36 -0.26 12.70
C ASP A 200 5.91 -1.29 13.70
N PRO A 201 5.86 -2.59 13.39
CA PRO A 201 6.41 -3.63 14.27
C PRO A 201 7.89 -3.44 14.60
N SER A 202 8.65 -2.73 13.78
CA SER A 202 10.07 -2.43 14.03
C SER A 202 10.28 -1.40 15.14
N ALA A 203 9.25 -0.63 15.52
CA ALA A 203 9.28 0.37 16.57
C ALA A 203 9.20 -0.24 17.99
N SER A 204 9.99 -1.27 18.25
CA SER A 204 9.89 -2.13 19.46
C SER A 204 10.00 -1.35 20.77
N SER A 205 10.86 -0.32 20.84
CA SER A 205 11.04 0.49 22.04
C SER A 205 9.80 1.35 22.37
N MET A 206 9.17 1.93 21.37
CA MET A 206 7.94 2.69 21.55
C MET A 206 6.76 1.79 21.89
N ILE A 207 6.66 0.61 21.25
CA ILE A 207 5.66 -0.41 21.60
C ILE A 207 5.79 -0.83 23.05
N GLU A 208 7.02 -1.07 23.51
CA GLU A 208 7.30 -1.42 24.92
C GLU A 208 6.88 -0.27 25.85
N ALA A 209 7.20 0.98 25.53
CA ALA A 209 6.82 2.12 26.35
C ALA A 209 5.29 2.23 26.47
N ILE A 210 4.55 2.14 25.36
CA ILE A 210 3.07 2.18 25.37
C ILE A 210 2.50 1.01 26.18
N THR A 211 3.01 -0.19 25.96
CA THR A 211 2.54 -1.42 26.64
C THR A 211 2.79 -1.36 28.15
N ARG A 212 3.92 -0.80 28.58
CA ARG A 212 4.26 -0.63 30.01
C ARG A 212 3.26 0.22 30.76
N HIS A 213 2.74 1.27 30.14
CA HIS A 213 1.70 2.10 30.71
C HIS A 213 0.32 1.43 30.77
N GLY A 214 0.10 0.40 29.95
CA GLY A 214 -1.12 -0.44 30.02
C GLY A 214 -2.44 0.26 29.66
N LYS A 215 -2.38 1.50 29.14
CA LYS A 215 -3.57 2.28 28.79
C LYS A 215 -4.07 1.98 27.37
N TYR A 216 -3.16 1.69 26.45
CA TYR A 216 -3.48 1.48 25.05
C TYR A 216 -3.01 0.13 24.55
N ILE A 217 -3.74 -0.43 23.60
CA ILE A 217 -3.38 -1.66 22.89
C ILE A 217 -2.61 -1.30 21.63
N CYS A 218 -1.46 -1.95 21.41
CA CYS A 218 -0.69 -1.82 20.17
C CYS A 218 -0.98 -2.98 19.22
N VAL A 219 -1.16 -2.65 17.95
CA VAL A 219 -1.31 -3.59 16.83
C VAL A 219 -0.20 -3.31 15.81
N GLY A 220 0.48 -4.36 15.38
CA GLY A 220 1.53 -4.23 14.37
C GLY A 220 0.97 -3.83 13.00
N GLY A 221 1.50 -2.77 12.42
CA GLY A 221 1.13 -2.30 11.09
C GLY A 221 1.57 -3.25 9.99
N GLN A 222 0.73 -3.42 8.97
CA GLN A 222 1.08 -4.14 7.75
C GLN A 222 2.04 -3.28 6.92
N ASN A 223 3.25 -3.81 6.65
CA ASN A 223 4.36 -3.02 6.09
C ASN A 223 4.51 -3.08 4.56
N ASP A 224 3.69 -3.87 3.85
CA ASP A 224 3.75 -3.91 2.39
C ASP A 224 3.41 -2.54 1.80
N VAL A 225 4.42 -1.90 1.20
CA VAL A 225 4.31 -0.53 0.67
C VAL A 225 3.38 -0.48 -0.53
N ARG A 226 3.54 -1.40 -1.50
CA ARG A 226 2.76 -1.41 -2.74
C ARG A 226 1.29 -1.68 -2.48
N ASN A 227 0.98 -2.75 -1.77
CA ASN A 227 -0.40 -3.12 -1.43
C ASN A 227 -1.04 -2.08 -0.51
N GLY A 228 -0.28 -1.53 0.42
CA GLY A 228 -0.75 -0.45 1.29
C GLY A 228 -1.07 0.84 0.52
N ILE A 229 -0.25 1.25 -0.45
CA ILE A 229 -0.53 2.39 -1.33
C ILE A 229 -1.81 2.15 -2.13
N GLN A 230 -1.98 0.94 -2.70
CA GLN A 230 -3.19 0.59 -3.43
C GLN A 230 -4.43 0.64 -2.53
N CYS A 231 -4.32 0.17 -1.29
CA CYS A 231 -5.39 0.24 -0.28
C CYS A 231 -5.81 1.69 0.01
N VAL A 232 -4.85 2.59 0.31
CA VAL A 232 -5.13 4.02 0.52
C VAL A 232 -5.78 4.65 -0.71
N THR A 233 -5.27 4.32 -1.91
CA THR A 233 -5.81 4.82 -3.18
C THR A 233 -7.28 4.45 -3.36
N ARG A 234 -7.68 3.21 -3.02
CA ARG A 234 -9.08 2.76 -3.08
C ARG A 234 -9.97 3.56 -2.12
N PHE A 235 -9.54 3.79 -0.88
CA PHE A 235 -10.29 4.56 0.10
C PHE A 235 -10.42 6.04 -0.28
N LEU A 236 -9.37 6.65 -0.80
CA LEU A 236 -9.43 8.03 -1.32
C LEU A 236 -10.43 8.11 -2.48
N ARG A 237 -10.36 7.18 -3.45
CA ARG A 237 -11.27 7.15 -4.59
C ARG A 237 -12.73 7.01 -4.18
N ALA A 238 -13.02 6.10 -3.25
CA ALA A 238 -14.37 5.88 -2.75
C ALA A 238 -14.91 7.06 -1.93
N GLY A 239 -14.03 8.00 -1.50
CA GLY A 239 -14.39 9.14 -0.63
C GLY A 239 -14.63 8.75 0.82
N ASN A 240 -14.20 7.54 1.20
CA ASN A 240 -14.31 7.04 2.57
C ASN A 240 -13.23 7.59 3.49
N LEU A 241 -12.12 8.11 2.96
CA LEU A 241 -10.98 8.63 3.70
C LEU A 241 -10.98 10.16 3.64
N ARG A 242 -11.02 10.80 4.80
CA ARG A 242 -11.08 12.26 4.95
C ARG A 242 -10.07 12.74 5.98
N PHE A 243 -9.77 14.03 5.95
CA PHE A 243 -8.78 14.67 6.81
C PHE A 243 -9.29 16.01 7.31
N SER A 244 -9.10 16.29 8.59
CA SER A 244 -9.35 17.61 9.12
C SER A 244 -8.38 18.63 8.51
N ARG A 245 -8.86 19.85 8.28
CA ARG A 245 -8.04 20.97 7.77
C ARG A 245 -6.75 21.22 8.57
N ASN A 246 -6.70 20.82 9.83
CA ASN A 246 -5.53 20.99 10.69
C ASN A 246 -4.38 20.02 10.43
N CYS A 247 -4.54 19.08 9.49
CA CYS A 247 -3.53 18.09 9.14
C CYS A 247 -2.55 18.62 8.07
N GLU A 248 -1.88 19.74 8.35
CA GLU A 248 -1.06 20.49 7.37
C GLU A 248 0.16 19.72 6.88
N ASN A 249 0.84 18.94 7.76
CA ASN A 249 1.98 18.13 7.36
C ASN A 249 1.55 16.99 6.43
N THR A 250 0.42 16.36 6.72
CA THR A 250 -0.21 15.36 5.85
C THR A 250 -0.45 15.92 4.44
N PHE A 251 -1.01 17.13 4.32
CA PHE A 251 -1.24 17.75 3.01
C PHE A 251 0.05 18.12 2.29
N ARG A 252 1.07 18.57 3.02
CA ARG A 252 2.39 18.82 2.44
C ARG A 252 2.98 17.55 1.85
N GLU A 253 2.86 16.42 2.54
CA GLU A 253 3.37 15.15 2.07
C GLU A 253 2.55 14.58 0.91
N PHE A 254 1.22 14.66 0.92
CA PHE A 254 0.40 14.30 -0.25
C PHE A 254 0.83 15.00 -1.54
N ARG A 255 1.24 16.28 -1.43
CA ARG A 255 1.68 17.08 -2.59
C ARG A 255 3.10 16.74 -3.08
N SER A 256 3.89 16.00 -2.30
CA SER A 256 5.29 15.73 -2.59
C SER A 256 5.66 14.24 -2.60
N TYR A 257 4.77 13.34 -2.21
CA TYR A 257 5.04 11.92 -2.16
C TYR A 257 5.00 11.32 -3.57
N CYS A 258 6.19 10.98 -4.07
CA CYS A 258 6.40 10.55 -5.46
C CYS A 258 6.98 9.15 -5.55
N TRP A 259 6.70 8.52 -6.67
CA TRP A 259 7.42 7.32 -7.09
C TRP A 259 8.88 7.67 -7.42
N ASP A 260 9.79 6.79 -7.06
CA ASP A 260 11.19 6.83 -7.46
C ASP A 260 11.35 6.05 -8.79
N LYS A 261 11.24 6.76 -9.89
CA LYS A 261 11.33 6.16 -11.22
C LYS A 261 12.70 5.50 -11.46
N GLU A 262 13.79 6.17 -11.06
CA GLU A 262 15.15 5.68 -11.29
C GLU A 262 15.42 4.41 -10.48
N ALA A 263 15.06 4.40 -9.19
CA ALA A 263 15.17 3.20 -8.36
C ALA A 263 14.26 2.08 -8.87
N SER A 264 13.03 2.40 -9.29
CA SER A 264 12.07 1.43 -9.85
C SER A 264 12.60 0.80 -11.15
N GLU A 265 13.21 1.59 -12.03
CA GLU A 265 13.85 1.07 -13.24
C GLU A 265 15.04 0.16 -12.93
N LYS A 266 15.90 0.57 -11.99
CA LYS A 266 17.11 -0.15 -11.61
C LYS A 266 16.81 -1.46 -10.91
N ASN A 267 15.85 -1.45 -9.98
CA ASN A 267 15.57 -2.58 -9.09
C ASN A 267 14.45 -3.49 -9.60
N GLY A 268 13.76 -3.11 -10.70
CA GLY A 268 12.67 -3.90 -11.29
C GLY A 268 11.43 -4.02 -10.40
N LYS A 269 11.25 -3.13 -9.42
CA LYS A 269 10.08 -3.06 -8.53
C LYS A 269 9.71 -1.60 -8.27
N ASP A 270 8.44 -1.34 -7.98
CA ASP A 270 8.00 0.00 -7.66
C ASP A 270 8.57 0.45 -6.31
N GLU A 271 9.24 1.59 -6.35
CA GLU A 271 9.81 2.23 -5.17
C GLU A 271 9.31 3.66 -5.05
N VAL A 272 9.23 4.14 -3.82
CA VAL A 272 8.87 5.52 -3.51
C VAL A 272 10.08 6.28 -2.99
N ILE A 273 10.10 7.58 -3.23
CA ILE A 273 11.14 8.45 -2.68
C ILE A 273 10.95 8.51 -1.15
N LYS A 274 11.92 7.96 -0.42
CA LYS A 274 11.94 7.92 1.04
C LYS A 274 12.38 9.26 1.64
N ARG A 275 11.51 10.26 1.49
CA ARG A 275 11.72 11.62 2.00
C ARG A 275 10.40 12.31 2.24
N ASN A 276 10.17 12.80 3.45
CA ASN A 276 8.90 13.43 3.86
C ASN A 276 7.71 12.51 3.56
N ASP A 277 7.77 11.28 4.02
CA ASP A 277 6.79 10.21 3.78
C ASP A 277 6.16 9.67 5.07
N HIS A 278 6.44 10.31 6.21
CA HIS A 278 6.02 9.83 7.54
C HIS A 278 4.51 9.86 7.75
N ALA A 279 3.84 10.92 7.30
CA ALA A 279 2.39 10.98 7.33
C ALA A 279 1.77 9.98 6.32
N MET A 280 2.43 9.76 5.19
CA MET A 280 1.98 8.79 4.19
C MET A 280 2.09 7.34 4.71
N ASP A 281 3.19 7.00 5.39
CA ASP A 281 3.38 5.70 6.02
C ASP A 281 2.39 5.50 7.19
N MET A 282 2.17 6.51 8.03
CA MET A 282 1.18 6.51 9.10
C MET A 282 -0.26 6.26 8.57
N ILE A 283 -0.65 6.92 7.47
CA ILE A 283 -1.95 6.72 6.81
C ILE A 283 -2.03 5.31 6.23
N ARG A 284 -0.96 4.84 5.61
CA ARG A 284 -0.87 3.50 5.02
C ARG A 284 -1.05 2.41 6.09
N TYR A 285 -0.42 2.55 7.24
CA TYR A 285 -0.59 1.62 8.36
C TYR A 285 -2.05 1.56 8.83
N PHE A 286 -2.70 2.70 8.99
CA PHE A 286 -4.11 2.75 9.36
C PHE A 286 -5.00 2.07 8.32
N CYS A 287 -4.89 2.48 7.07
CA CYS A 287 -5.76 1.97 6.00
C CYS A 287 -5.54 0.47 5.77
N TYR A 288 -4.29 0.02 5.70
CA TYR A 288 -3.97 -1.34 5.33
C TYR A 288 -4.07 -2.35 6.49
N THR A 289 -4.00 -1.89 7.74
CA THR A 289 -4.16 -2.76 8.92
C THR A 289 -5.58 -2.73 9.46
N THR A 290 -6.13 -1.53 9.66
CA THR A 290 -7.39 -1.33 10.37
C THR A 290 -8.57 -1.11 9.42
N LEU A 291 -8.50 -0.09 8.58
CA LEU A 291 -9.67 0.37 7.83
C LEU A 291 -10.16 -0.67 6.82
N ARG A 292 -9.26 -1.42 6.18
CA ARG A 292 -9.65 -2.48 5.25
C ARG A 292 -10.44 -3.62 5.91
N THR A 293 -10.22 -3.88 7.19
CA THR A 293 -10.98 -4.91 7.91
C THR A 293 -12.38 -4.44 8.29
N ILE A 294 -12.54 -3.13 8.51
CA ILE A 294 -13.83 -2.51 8.83
C ILE A 294 -14.64 -2.30 7.54
N PHE A 295 -13.99 -1.80 6.48
CA PHE A 295 -14.63 -1.49 5.19
C PHE A 295 -14.13 -2.44 4.09
N TRP A 296 -14.18 -3.76 4.36
CA TRP A 296 -13.67 -4.80 3.47
C TRP A 296 -14.25 -4.75 2.04
N TRP A 297 -15.50 -4.27 1.88
CA TRP A 297 -16.14 -4.12 0.55
C TRP A 297 -15.50 -3.06 -0.34
N VAL A 298 -14.73 -2.10 0.21
CA VAL A 298 -14.00 -1.09 -0.56
C VAL A 298 -12.77 -1.71 -1.19
N THR A 299 -12.15 -2.66 -0.51
CA THR A 299 -10.91 -3.30 -0.98
C THR A 299 -11.17 -4.53 -1.83
N GLY A 300 -12.37 -5.11 -1.77
CA GLY A 300 -12.76 -6.26 -2.57
C GLY A 300 -12.11 -7.58 -2.14
N GLU A 301 -11.62 -7.65 -0.87
CA GLU A 301 -11.03 -8.84 -0.26
C GLU A 301 -12.05 -9.64 0.57
#